data_090916cf862959e176331b81722ce2b7
#
_entry.id   090916cf862959e176331b81722ce2b7
#
_cell.length_a   1.000
_cell.length_b   1.000
_cell.length_c   1.000
_cell.angle_alpha   90.00
_cell.angle_beta   90.00
_cell.angle_gamma   90.00
#
_symmetry.space_group_name_H-M   'P 1'
#
loop_
_entity.id
_entity.type
_entity.pdbx_description
1 polymer ?
#
loop_
_entity_poly.entity_id
_entity_poly.type
_entity_poly.pdbx_seq_one_letter_code
_entity_poly.pdbx_strand_id
1 'polypeptide(L)'
;FLSYGIAIIVMTIIVRLLMSPVTYKSYVSQIKMKVLRPDIEAISAKYKDDAVKRQQETMSLYTRAGANPMSGCIPALIQLPVFYALFSFFPVAFVLRDKSFLWADDLSSYDSILDLGFNIPFYGDHVSLFPILASVAIFFYTKMTTGQQPMPQQPGMPNMKIIMYLMPLMMLFFFNNYASGLSLYYFVSNLLTIILMIVIKNYIIDDTKIHAQIEENKSKPKKPGGFSARLQKAIEEAEKQKKAGRR
;
A
#
# COMPACT_ATOMS: atom_id res chain seq x y z
N PHE A 1 34.34 -4.87 9.46
CA PHE A 1 33.39 -5.71 10.18
C PHE A 1 32.00 -5.04 10.07
N LEU A 2 31.23 -5.39 9.03
CA LEU A 2 29.87 -4.90 8.91
C LEU A 2 29.00 -5.59 9.97
N SER A 3 28.33 -4.80 10.80
CA SER A 3 27.27 -5.31 11.68
C SER A 3 26.15 -5.93 10.84
N TYR A 4 25.56 -7.03 11.29
CA TYR A 4 24.45 -7.68 10.60
C TYR A 4 23.25 -6.76 10.43
N GLY A 5 23.02 -5.82 11.36
CA GLY A 5 22.00 -4.79 11.18
C GLY A 5 22.30 -3.86 9.99
N ILE A 6 23.57 -3.50 9.77
CA ILE A 6 23.98 -2.74 8.57
C ILE A 6 23.76 -3.58 7.31
N ALA A 7 24.04 -4.90 7.37
CA ALA A 7 23.78 -5.79 6.23
C ALA A 7 22.28 -5.83 5.88
N ILE A 8 21.38 -5.85 6.86
CA ILE A 8 19.93 -5.76 6.66
C ILE A 8 19.57 -4.41 5.99
N ILE A 9 20.15 -3.31 6.45
CA ILE A 9 19.91 -1.98 5.86
C ILE A 9 20.38 -1.94 4.40
N VAL A 10 21.59 -2.43 4.10
CA VAL A 10 22.13 -2.46 2.72
C VAL A 10 21.26 -3.36 1.83
N MET A 11 20.87 -4.54 2.30
CA MET A 11 19.94 -5.43 1.60
C MET A 11 18.62 -4.72 1.30
N THR A 12 18.07 -4.00 2.28
CA THR A 12 16.82 -3.25 2.13
C THR A 12 16.96 -2.15 1.06
N ILE A 13 18.07 -1.43 1.05
CA ILE A 13 18.37 -0.40 0.03
C ILE A 13 18.41 -1.03 -1.37
N ILE A 14 19.12 -2.15 -1.54
CA ILE A 14 19.22 -2.85 -2.82
C ILE A 14 17.83 -3.28 -3.31
N VAL A 15 17.05 -3.94 -2.44
CA VAL A 15 15.69 -4.38 -2.78
C VAL A 15 14.82 -3.19 -3.17
N ARG A 16 14.89 -2.05 -2.45
CA ARG A 16 14.10 -0.85 -2.76
C ARG A 16 14.54 -0.17 -4.05
N LEU A 17 15.82 -0.17 -4.36
CA LEU A 17 16.34 0.34 -5.64
C LEU A 17 15.82 -0.53 -6.81
N LEU A 18 15.88 -1.85 -6.69
CA LEU A 18 15.32 -2.77 -7.68
C LEU A 18 13.80 -2.58 -7.87
N MET A 19 13.08 -2.27 -6.79
CA MET A 19 11.63 -2.03 -6.81
C MET A 19 11.26 -0.60 -7.25
N SER A 20 12.22 0.32 -7.35
CA SER A 20 11.95 1.74 -7.63
C SER A 20 11.18 1.99 -8.94
N PRO A 21 11.41 1.27 -10.07
CA PRO A 21 10.62 1.47 -11.29
C PRO A 21 9.14 1.12 -11.11
N VAL A 22 8.86 0.09 -10.32
CA VAL A 22 7.47 -0.33 -10.01
C VAL A 22 6.80 0.71 -9.11
N THR A 23 7.51 1.15 -8.07
CA THR A 23 7.06 2.19 -7.15
C THR A 23 6.77 3.50 -7.88
N TYR A 24 7.64 3.90 -8.81
CA TYR A 24 7.43 5.09 -9.63
C TYR A 24 6.14 5.02 -10.46
N LYS A 25 5.94 3.93 -11.22
CA LYS A 25 4.74 3.73 -12.04
C LYS A 25 3.46 3.73 -11.20
N SER A 26 3.50 3.07 -10.03
CA SER A 26 2.39 3.05 -9.09
C SER A 26 2.09 4.45 -8.56
N TYR A 27 3.11 5.21 -8.19
CA TYR A 27 2.94 6.56 -7.65
C TYR A 27 2.38 7.54 -8.70
N VAL A 28 2.87 7.51 -9.93
CA VAL A 28 2.32 8.31 -11.05
C VAL A 28 0.83 8.01 -11.25
N SER A 29 0.45 6.74 -11.19
CA SER A 29 -0.97 6.37 -11.31
C SER A 29 -1.82 6.88 -10.14
N GLN A 30 -1.28 6.87 -8.92
CA GLN A 30 -1.96 7.45 -7.74
C GLN A 30 -2.18 8.96 -7.90
N ILE A 31 -1.20 9.68 -8.44
CA ILE A 31 -1.35 11.12 -8.73
C ILE A 31 -2.42 11.37 -9.79
N LYS A 32 -2.46 10.56 -10.87
CA LYS A 32 -3.54 10.64 -11.86
C LYS A 32 -4.92 10.44 -11.22
N MET A 33 -5.06 9.50 -10.29
CA MET A 33 -6.32 9.29 -9.56
C MET A 33 -6.66 10.49 -8.65
N LYS A 34 -5.66 11.13 -8.04
CA LYS A 34 -5.86 12.34 -7.24
C LYS A 34 -6.39 13.50 -8.10
N VAL A 35 -5.83 13.71 -9.28
CA VAL A 35 -6.28 14.75 -10.23
C VAL A 35 -7.71 14.50 -10.67
N LEU A 36 -8.13 13.23 -10.82
CA LEU A 36 -9.50 12.86 -11.21
C LEU A 36 -10.52 12.92 -10.07
N ARG A 37 -10.08 13.24 -8.85
CA ARG A 37 -10.96 13.27 -7.68
C ARG A 37 -12.21 14.15 -7.83
N PRO A 38 -12.13 15.40 -8.32
CA PRO A 38 -13.33 16.24 -8.52
C PRO A 38 -14.32 15.60 -9.50
N ASP A 39 -13.84 14.97 -10.58
CA ASP A 39 -14.71 14.29 -11.55
C ASP A 39 -15.43 13.08 -10.90
N ILE A 40 -14.72 12.35 -10.03
CA ILE A 40 -15.29 11.21 -9.28
C ILE A 40 -16.32 11.67 -8.26
N GLU A 41 -16.08 12.79 -7.58
CA GLU A 41 -17.04 13.39 -6.66
C GLU A 41 -18.31 13.84 -7.40
N ALA A 42 -18.18 14.41 -8.59
CA ALA A 42 -19.32 14.76 -9.46
C ALA A 42 -20.12 13.51 -9.91
N ILE A 43 -19.44 12.43 -10.31
CA ILE A 43 -20.09 11.14 -10.63
C ILE A 43 -20.81 10.59 -9.40
N SER A 44 -20.18 10.64 -8.22
CA SER A 44 -20.76 10.17 -6.98
C SER A 44 -21.99 10.98 -6.55
N ALA A 45 -21.99 12.28 -6.79
CA ALA A 45 -23.14 13.15 -6.56
C ALA A 45 -24.28 12.88 -7.52
N LYS A 46 -23.98 12.60 -8.81
CA LYS A 46 -24.96 12.32 -9.86
C LYS A 46 -25.68 10.98 -9.67
N TYR A 47 -24.96 9.96 -9.21
CA TYR A 47 -25.47 8.58 -9.08
C TYR A 47 -25.52 8.13 -7.61
N LYS A 48 -26.10 8.96 -6.71
CA LYS A 48 -26.17 8.67 -5.26
C LYS A 48 -26.90 7.36 -4.95
N ASP A 49 -27.98 7.10 -5.66
CA ASP A 49 -28.88 5.98 -5.38
C ASP A 49 -28.56 4.72 -6.22
N ASP A 50 -27.66 4.84 -7.20
CA ASP A 50 -27.26 3.72 -8.08
C ASP A 50 -25.75 3.44 -7.93
N ALA A 51 -25.41 2.59 -6.96
CA ALA A 51 -24.03 2.20 -6.67
C ALA A 51 -23.34 1.51 -7.86
N VAL A 52 -24.09 0.71 -8.64
CA VAL A 52 -23.54 -0.02 -9.79
C VAL A 52 -23.18 0.96 -10.91
N LYS A 53 -24.07 1.87 -11.23
CA LYS A 53 -23.85 2.89 -12.27
C LYS A 53 -22.74 3.86 -11.90
N ARG A 54 -22.68 4.25 -10.62
CA ARG A 54 -21.57 5.05 -10.08
C ARG A 54 -20.23 4.36 -10.28
N GLN A 55 -20.13 3.05 -9.99
CA GLN A 55 -18.90 2.29 -10.16
C GLN A 55 -18.52 2.11 -11.62
N GLN A 56 -19.49 1.87 -12.51
CA GLN A 56 -19.27 1.78 -13.96
C GLN A 56 -18.74 3.10 -14.55
N GLU A 57 -19.35 4.23 -14.19
CA GLU A 57 -18.92 5.54 -14.68
C GLU A 57 -17.53 5.93 -14.12
N THR A 58 -17.26 5.62 -12.86
CA THR A 58 -15.93 5.83 -12.26
C THR A 58 -14.87 4.99 -12.98
N MET A 59 -15.15 3.72 -13.27
CA MET A 59 -14.22 2.85 -14.01
C MET A 59 -14.03 3.32 -15.46
N SER A 60 -15.11 3.80 -16.10
CA SER A 60 -15.05 4.40 -17.43
C SER A 60 -14.16 5.65 -17.44
N LEU A 61 -14.29 6.51 -16.42
CA LEU A 61 -13.45 7.69 -16.24
C LEU A 61 -11.97 7.32 -16.09
N TYR A 62 -11.64 6.36 -15.25
CA TYR A 62 -10.26 5.89 -15.09
C TYR A 62 -9.67 5.35 -16.39
N THR A 63 -10.46 4.59 -17.14
CA THR A 63 -10.03 4.03 -18.44
C THR A 63 -9.78 5.14 -19.45
N ARG A 64 -10.66 6.16 -19.52
CA ARG A 64 -10.51 7.32 -20.41
C ARG A 64 -9.29 8.16 -20.05
N ALA A 65 -9.07 8.40 -18.77
CA ALA A 65 -7.93 9.18 -18.28
C ALA A 65 -6.59 8.44 -18.37
N GLY A 66 -6.60 7.15 -18.72
CA GLY A 66 -5.39 6.32 -18.70
C GLY A 66 -4.81 6.11 -17.28
N ALA A 67 -5.69 6.19 -16.27
CA ALA A 67 -5.37 5.87 -14.89
C ALA A 67 -5.78 4.43 -14.59
N ASN A 68 -4.89 3.65 -13.99
CA ASN A 68 -5.20 2.28 -13.59
C ASN A 68 -5.37 2.19 -12.08
N PRO A 69 -6.59 1.97 -11.55
CA PRO A 69 -6.81 1.88 -10.10
C PRO A 69 -6.07 0.70 -9.46
N MET A 70 -5.79 -0.35 -10.23
CA MET A 70 -5.04 -1.51 -9.74
C MET A 70 -3.54 -1.24 -9.58
N SER A 71 -2.98 -0.22 -10.23
CA SER A 71 -1.55 0.05 -10.14
C SER A 71 -1.12 0.52 -8.73
N GLY A 72 -2.05 1.05 -7.93
CA GLY A 72 -1.80 1.42 -6.53
C GLY A 72 -1.55 0.23 -5.61
N CYS A 73 -2.12 -0.94 -5.90
CA CYS A 73 -1.95 -2.15 -5.10
C CYS A 73 -0.80 -3.06 -5.58
N ILE A 74 -0.22 -2.82 -6.77
CA ILE A 74 0.87 -3.65 -7.31
C ILE A 74 2.07 -3.73 -6.35
N PRO A 75 2.57 -2.63 -5.74
CA PRO A 75 3.65 -2.72 -4.75
C PRO A 75 3.32 -3.63 -3.58
N ALA A 76 2.07 -3.60 -3.09
CA ALA A 76 1.63 -4.45 -1.99
C ALA A 76 1.60 -5.94 -2.40
N LEU A 77 1.13 -6.25 -3.62
CA LEU A 77 1.14 -7.62 -4.13
C LEU A 77 2.55 -8.19 -4.29
N ILE A 78 3.50 -7.39 -4.78
CA ILE A 78 4.90 -7.81 -4.88
C ILE A 78 5.55 -7.92 -3.49
N GLN A 79 5.09 -7.12 -2.54
CA GLN A 79 5.58 -7.16 -1.16
C GLN A 79 5.18 -8.44 -0.42
N LEU A 80 4.07 -9.12 -0.78
CA LEU A 80 3.61 -10.34 -0.10
C LEU A 80 4.64 -11.51 -0.16
N PRO A 81 5.20 -11.88 -1.32
CA PRO A 81 6.26 -12.89 -1.37
C PRO A 81 7.50 -12.49 -0.58
N VAL A 82 7.90 -11.22 -0.65
CA VAL A 82 9.04 -10.69 0.12
C VAL A 82 8.75 -10.75 1.62
N PHE A 83 7.53 -10.38 2.03
CA PHE A 83 7.11 -10.50 3.43
C PHE A 83 7.20 -11.94 3.92
N TYR A 84 6.62 -12.88 3.17
CA TYR A 84 6.63 -14.28 3.54
C TYR A 84 8.06 -14.85 3.66
N ALA A 85 8.92 -14.52 2.70
CA ALA A 85 10.31 -14.96 2.72
C ALA A 85 11.06 -14.43 3.95
N LEU A 86 10.93 -13.15 4.26
CA LEU A 86 11.59 -12.53 5.41
C LEU A 86 10.98 -12.98 6.74
N PHE A 87 9.66 -13.12 6.78
CA PHE A 87 8.94 -13.64 7.94
C PHE A 87 9.40 -15.05 8.34
N SER A 88 9.63 -15.90 7.34
CA SER A 88 10.16 -17.25 7.57
C SER A 88 11.67 -17.25 7.83
N PHE A 89 12.43 -16.32 7.25
CA PHE A 89 13.88 -16.28 7.34
C PHE A 89 14.38 -15.77 8.69
N PHE A 90 13.91 -14.62 9.16
CA PHE A 90 14.50 -13.95 10.33
C PHE A 90 14.49 -14.78 11.61
N PRO A 91 13.41 -15.50 11.99
CA PRO A 91 13.41 -16.30 13.24
C PRO A 91 14.31 -17.54 13.18
N VAL A 92 14.57 -18.08 11.98
CA VAL A 92 15.35 -19.31 11.80
C VAL A 92 16.80 -19.07 11.37
N ALA A 93 17.14 -17.83 11.03
CA ALA A 93 18.48 -17.47 10.57
C ALA A 93 19.51 -17.58 11.69
N PHE A 94 20.18 -18.72 11.76
CA PHE A 94 21.23 -18.99 12.77
C PHE A 94 22.30 -17.90 12.80
N VAL A 95 22.63 -17.33 11.65
CA VAL A 95 23.67 -16.29 11.50
C VAL A 95 23.30 -14.99 12.25
N LEU A 96 22.02 -14.75 12.52
CA LEU A 96 21.51 -13.55 13.20
C LEU A 96 21.35 -13.73 14.71
N ARG A 97 21.46 -14.95 15.22
CA ARG A 97 21.35 -15.24 16.66
C ARG A 97 22.49 -14.59 17.42
N ASP A 98 22.15 -14.00 18.55
CA ASP A 98 23.08 -13.28 19.43
C ASP A 98 23.85 -12.15 18.69
N LYS A 99 23.28 -11.62 17.61
CA LYS A 99 23.84 -10.48 16.90
C LYS A 99 23.09 -9.21 17.27
N SER A 100 23.74 -8.39 18.06
CA SER A 100 23.20 -7.13 18.51
C SER A 100 23.26 -6.04 17.42
N PHE A 101 22.26 -5.17 17.44
CA PHE A 101 22.25 -3.95 16.63
C PHE A 101 21.49 -2.84 17.35
N LEU A 102 22.15 -1.71 17.58
CA LEU A 102 21.65 -0.59 18.38
C LEU A 102 21.26 -1.05 19.79
N TRP A 103 19.97 -1.04 20.11
CA TRP A 103 19.40 -1.48 21.39
C TRP A 103 18.89 -2.92 21.38
N ALA A 104 18.83 -3.56 20.21
CA ALA A 104 18.42 -4.96 20.13
C ALA A 104 19.61 -5.87 20.38
N ASP A 105 19.48 -6.78 21.33
CA ASP A 105 20.53 -7.74 21.70
C ASP A 105 20.61 -8.89 20.69
N ASP A 106 19.48 -9.26 20.07
CA ASP A 106 19.36 -10.34 19.09
C ASP A 106 18.42 -9.96 17.93
N LEU A 107 18.95 -9.99 16.69
CA LEU A 107 18.19 -9.70 15.48
C LEU A 107 17.24 -10.83 15.07
N SER A 108 17.40 -12.02 15.60
CA SER A 108 16.49 -13.16 15.36
C SER A 108 15.34 -13.25 16.35
N SER A 109 15.39 -12.47 17.43
CA SER A 109 14.38 -12.36 18.49
C SER A 109 13.79 -10.94 18.55
N TYR A 110 12.84 -10.71 19.44
CA TYR A 110 12.26 -9.37 19.66
C TYR A 110 13.25 -8.46 20.43
N ASP A 111 13.11 -7.14 20.27
CA ASP A 111 13.87 -6.13 20.98
C ASP A 111 13.05 -5.58 22.15
N SER A 112 13.29 -6.06 23.38
CA SER A 112 12.63 -5.51 24.57
C SER A 112 13.39 -4.29 25.10
N ILE A 113 12.72 -3.13 25.14
CA ILE A 113 13.24 -1.91 25.80
C ILE A 113 12.56 -1.66 27.15
N LEU A 114 11.42 -2.31 27.40
CA LEU A 114 10.64 -2.16 28.63
C LEU A 114 9.83 -3.42 28.87
N ASP A 115 9.99 -4.01 30.05
CA ASP A 115 9.15 -5.08 30.54
C ASP A 115 7.98 -4.50 31.32
N LEU A 116 6.75 -4.91 30.95
CA LEU A 116 5.51 -4.37 31.52
C LEU A 116 5.15 -5.00 32.88
N GLY A 117 5.68 -6.17 33.19
CA GLY A 117 5.34 -6.95 34.39
C GLY A 117 3.94 -7.60 34.35
N PHE A 118 3.20 -7.44 33.28
CA PHE A 118 1.90 -8.07 33.02
C PHE A 118 1.74 -8.34 31.51
N ASN A 119 0.99 -9.37 31.17
CA ASN A 119 0.79 -9.77 29.78
C ASN A 119 -0.46 -9.12 29.19
N ILE A 120 -0.29 -8.40 28.06
CA ILE A 120 -1.38 -7.85 27.26
C ILE A 120 -1.74 -8.89 26.19
N PRO A 121 -3.01 -9.35 26.09
CA PRO A 121 -3.40 -10.32 25.06
C PRO A 121 -3.02 -9.84 23.64
N PHE A 122 -2.35 -10.71 22.88
CA PHE A 122 -1.84 -10.46 21.52
C PHE A 122 -0.65 -9.49 21.40
N TYR A 123 -0.31 -8.73 22.44
CA TYR A 123 0.82 -7.80 22.44
C TYR A 123 2.05 -8.38 23.14
N GLY A 124 1.84 -9.03 24.29
CA GLY A 124 2.92 -9.58 25.10
C GLY A 124 3.12 -8.82 26.42
N ASP A 125 4.21 -9.14 27.10
CA ASP A 125 4.63 -8.60 28.40
C ASP A 125 5.74 -7.55 28.30
N HIS A 126 6.14 -7.18 27.08
CA HIS A 126 7.23 -6.27 26.80
C HIS A 126 6.87 -5.25 25.71
N VAL A 127 7.68 -4.21 25.61
CA VAL A 127 7.58 -3.19 24.57
C VAL A 127 8.84 -3.23 23.71
N SER A 128 8.68 -3.45 22.41
CA SER A 128 9.74 -3.45 21.42
C SER A 128 9.77 -2.14 20.65
N LEU A 129 10.95 -1.56 20.46
CA LEU A 129 11.10 -0.25 19.83
C LEU A 129 11.08 -0.32 18.29
N PHE A 130 11.73 -1.31 17.68
CA PHE A 130 11.70 -1.46 16.21
C PHE A 130 10.29 -1.65 15.66
N PRO A 131 9.39 -2.44 16.26
CA PRO A 131 7.98 -2.50 15.87
C PRO A 131 7.25 -1.17 15.94
N ILE A 132 7.50 -0.37 16.99
CA ILE A 132 6.93 0.97 17.12
C ILE A 132 7.40 1.86 15.95
N LEU A 133 8.70 1.90 15.70
CA LEU A 133 9.27 2.69 14.60
C LEU A 133 8.75 2.23 13.23
N ALA A 134 8.66 0.92 13.02
CA ALA A 134 8.08 0.36 11.80
C ALA A 134 6.61 0.75 11.62
N SER A 135 5.81 0.65 12.69
CA SER A 135 4.38 0.99 12.66
C SER A 135 4.15 2.48 12.41
N VAL A 136 4.96 3.35 13.02
CA VAL A 136 4.94 4.80 12.77
C VAL A 136 5.29 5.09 11.30
N ALA A 137 6.34 4.47 10.77
CA ALA A 137 6.72 4.63 9.37
C ALA A 137 5.62 4.14 8.41
N ILE A 138 5.00 2.98 8.69
CA ILE A 138 3.87 2.45 7.92
C ILE A 138 2.67 3.40 8.00
N PHE A 139 2.40 3.99 9.17
CA PHE A 139 1.31 4.97 9.33
C PHE A 139 1.52 6.21 8.43
N PHE A 140 2.71 6.80 8.44
CA PHE A 140 3.02 7.93 7.57
C PHE A 140 2.96 7.56 6.09
N TYR A 141 3.50 6.41 5.71
CA TYR A 141 3.38 5.88 4.36
C TYR A 141 1.91 5.72 3.95
N THR A 142 1.08 5.11 4.80
CA THR A 142 -0.36 4.93 4.56
C THR A 142 -1.07 6.28 4.42
N LYS A 143 -0.77 7.25 5.28
CA LYS A 143 -1.34 8.60 5.21
C LYS A 143 -0.99 9.28 3.88
N MET A 144 0.23 9.14 3.40
CA MET A 144 0.67 9.72 2.12
C MET A 144 -0.03 9.06 0.92
N THR A 145 -0.24 7.75 0.94
CA THR A 145 -0.85 7.00 -0.16
C THR A 145 -2.37 7.06 -0.15
N THR A 146 -2.99 6.86 1.02
CA THR A 146 -4.47 6.83 1.17
C THR A 146 -5.11 8.20 0.92
N GLY A 147 -4.42 9.29 1.30
CA GLY A 147 -4.90 10.66 1.04
C GLY A 147 -5.02 10.99 -0.45
N GLN A 148 -4.39 10.22 -1.33
CA GLN A 148 -4.39 10.46 -2.77
C GLN A 148 -5.44 9.62 -3.53
N GLN A 149 -6.00 8.58 -2.91
CA GLN A 149 -6.95 7.69 -3.59
C GLN A 149 -8.39 8.03 -3.21
N PRO A 150 -9.25 8.38 -4.19
CA PRO A 150 -10.69 8.43 -3.97
C PRO A 150 -11.20 7.00 -3.81
N MET A 151 -11.61 6.66 -2.61
CA MET A 151 -12.21 5.35 -2.33
C MET A 151 -13.73 5.45 -2.43
N PRO A 152 -14.36 4.70 -3.34
CA PRO A 152 -15.81 4.65 -3.41
C PRO A 152 -16.37 4.01 -2.13
N GLN A 153 -17.19 4.76 -1.41
CA GLN A 153 -17.94 4.21 -0.29
C GLN A 153 -19.12 3.41 -0.84
N GLN A 154 -19.15 2.12 -0.58
CA GLN A 154 -20.30 1.27 -0.90
C GLN A 154 -21.19 1.17 0.33
N PRO A 155 -22.52 1.34 0.19
CA PRO A 155 -23.45 1.11 1.28
C PRO A 155 -23.33 -0.32 1.80
N GLY A 156 -23.18 -0.48 3.12
CA GLY A 156 -23.04 -1.79 3.78
C GLY A 156 -21.60 -2.32 3.90
N MET A 157 -20.60 -1.67 3.33
CA MET A 157 -19.19 -2.00 3.58
C MET A 157 -18.56 -1.07 4.62
N PRO A 158 -17.68 -1.61 5.49
CA PRO A 158 -16.94 -0.78 6.44
C PRO A 158 -16.08 0.25 5.67
N ASN A 159 -15.90 1.41 6.27
CA ASN A 159 -15.09 2.46 5.66
C ASN A 159 -13.65 1.98 5.45
N MET A 160 -13.28 1.76 4.19
CA MET A 160 -11.96 1.25 3.81
C MET A 160 -10.81 2.11 4.36
N LYS A 161 -11.03 3.42 4.52
CA LYS A 161 -10.03 4.31 5.15
C LYS A 161 -9.72 3.92 6.58
N ILE A 162 -10.76 3.57 7.37
CA ILE A 162 -10.58 3.14 8.77
C ILE A 162 -9.76 1.86 8.81
N ILE A 163 -10.06 0.90 7.94
CA ILE A 163 -9.31 -0.37 7.85
C ILE A 163 -7.84 -0.09 7.51
N MET A 164 -7.56 0.79 6.56
CA MET A 164 -6.18 1.13 6.17
C MET A 164 -5.41 1.84 7.29
N TYR A 165 -6.06 2.69 8.09
CA TYR A 165 -5.41 3.33 9.25
C TYR A 165 -5.29 2.40 10.46
N LEU A 166 -6.14 1.37 10.56
CA LEU A 166 -6.04 0.36 11.61
C LEU A 166 -4.88 -0.62 11.35
N MET A 167 -4.51 -0.82 10.07
CA MET A 167 -3.47 -1.77 9.68
C MET A 167 -2.11 -1.52 10.35
N PRO A 168 -1.56 -0.29 10.44
CA PRO A 168 -0.32 -0.03 11.17
C PRO A 168 -0.40 -0.39 12.66
N LEU A 169 -1.57 -0.19 13.28
CA LEU A 169 -1.79 -0.57 14.67
C LEU A 169 -1.78 -2.10 14.84
N MET A 170 -2.45 -2.83 13.93
CA MET A 170 -2.39 -4.30 13.92
C MET A 170 -0.96 -4.81 13.70
N MET A 171 -0.18 -4.15 12.84
CA MET A 171 1.22 -4.48 12.62
C MET A 171 2.07 -4.29 13.87
N LEU A 172 1.80 -3.25 14.69
CA LEU A 172 2.46 -3.05 15.97
C LEU A 172 2.26 -4.26 16.90
N PHE A 173 1.01 -4.73 17.04
CA PHE A 173 0.70 -5.89 17.87
C PHE A 173 1.37 -7.17 17.35
N PHE A 174 1.36 -7.36 16.03
CA PHE A 174 1.93 -8.54 15.40
C PHE A 174 3.47 -8.57 15.50
N PHE A 175 4.13 -7.44 15.27
CA PHE A 175 5.59 -7.38 15.24
C PHE A 175 6.22 -7.32 16.63
N ASN A 176 5.47 -6.95 17.67
CA ASN A 176 6.04 -6.80 19.02
C ASN A 176 6.71 -8.09 19.53
N ASN A 177 6.15 -9.26 19.20
CA ASN A 177 6.67 -10.56 19.59
C ASN A 177 7.51 -11.23 18.47
N TYR A 178 7.92 -10.48 17.45
CA TYR A 178 8.60 -11.05 16.28
C TYR A 178 10.06 -10.59 16.19
N ALA A 179 10.84 -11.25 15.32
CA ALA A 179 12.24 -10.93 15.12
C ALA A 179 12.49 -9.45 14.85
N SER A 180 13.36 -8.82 15.63
CA SER A 180 13.73 -7.41 15.54
C SER A 180 14.32 -7.04 14.16
N GLY A 181 15.04 -7.98 13.53
CA GLY A 181 15.54 -7.82 12.18
C GLY A 181 14.45 -7.63 11.13
N LEU A 182 13.28 -8.29 11.29
CA LEU A 182 12.12 -8.09 10.42
C LEU A 182 11.54 -6.68 10.61
N SER A 183 11.38 -6.25 11.83
CA SER A 183 10.88 -4.90 12.16
C SER A 183 11.83 -3.81 11.68
N LEU A 184 13.15 -4.01 11.82
CA LEU A 184 14.18 -3.13 11.26
C LEU A 184 14.07 -3.04 9.73
N TYR A 185 13.91 -4.18 9.04
CA TYR A 185 13.69 -4.18 7.60
C TYR A 185 12.47 -3.34 7.21
N TYR A 186 11.32 -3.53 7.88
CA TYR A 186 10.11 -2.77 7.57
C TYR A 186 10.23 -1.28 7.89
N PHE A 187 10.89 -0.93 8.98
CA PHE A 187 11.17 0.46 9.33
C PHE A 187 11.99 1.15 8.23
N VAL A 188 13.17 0.63 7.91
CA VAL A 188 14.06 1.19 6.88
C VAL A 188 13.39 1.20 5.51
N SER A 189 12.71 0.13 5.16
CA SER A 189 12.00 -0.06 3.90
C SER A 189 10.91 1.01 3.68
N ASN A 190 10.11 1.31 4.71
CA ASN A 190 9.08 2.34 4.63
C ASN A 190 9.66 3.75 4.62
N LEU A 191 10.72 4.02 5.39
CA LEU A 191 11.45 5.29 5.33
C LEU A 191 12.00 5.56 3.93
N LEU A 192 12.69 4.57 3.33
CA LEU A 192 13.21 4.69 1.96
C LEU A 192 12.09 4.92 0.94
N THR A 193 10.95 4.26 1.10
CA THR A 193 9.79 4.47 0.23
C THR A 193 9.23 5.87 0.38
N ILE A 194 9.10 6.39 1.60
CA ILE A 194 8.64 7.76 1.87
C ILE A 194 9.60 8.76 1.23
N ILE A 195 10.91 8.59 1.43
CA ILE A 195 11.94 9.45 0.81
C ILE A 195 11.82 9.42 -0.71
N LEU A 196 11.73 8.22 -1.30
CA LEU A 196 11.57 8.05 -2.74
C LEU A 196 10.31 8.75 -3.27
N MET A 197 9.19 8.63 -2.57
CA MET A 197 7.93 9.29 -2.93
C MET A 197 8.06 10.82 -2.86
N ILE A 198 8.75 11.36 -1.85
CA ILE A 198 9.00 12.81 -1.72
C ILE A 198 9.89 13.29 -2.88
N VAL A 199 10.95 12.54 -3.21
CA VAL A 199 11.86 12.87 -4.33
C VAL A 199 11.08 12.84 -5.65
N ILE A 200 10.32 11.79 -5.91
CA ILE A 200 9.49 11.66 -7.11
C ILE A 200 8.52 12.84 -7.22
N LYS A 201 7.82 13.15 -6.14
CA LYS A 201 6.83 14.23 -6.11
C LYS A 201 7.45 15.61 -6.39
N ASN A 202 8.59 15.91 -5.78
CA ASN A 202 9.15 17.27 -5.81
C ASN A 202 10.06 17.55 -7.01
N TYR A 203 10.71 16.49 -7.56
CA TYR A 203 11.75 16.65 -8.58
C TYR A 203 11.43 15.99 -9.92
N ILE A 204 10.57 14.99 -9.94
CA ILE A 204 10.36 14.19 -11.15
C ILE A 204 8.99 14.45 -11.76
N ILE A 205 7.99 14.70 -10.93
CA ILE A 205 6.60 14.87 -11.38
C ILE A 205 6.29 16.35 -11.57
N ASP A 206 5.79 16.65 -12.77
CA ASP A 206 5.21 17.93 -13.12
C ASP A 206 3.68 17.75 -13.20
N ASP A 207 2.98 18.32 -12.25
CA ASP A 207 1.51 18.23 -12.18
C ASP A 207 0.85 18.76 -13.45
N THR A 208 1.43 19.80 -14.10
CA THR A 208 0.91 20.37 -15.34
C THR A 208 0.97 19.37 -16.49
N LYS A 209 2.06 18.59 -16.60
CA LYS A 209 2.17 17.53 -17.61
C LYS A 209 1.20 16.39 -17.38
N ILE A 210 0.93 16.05 -16.11
CA ILE A 210 -0.06 15.01 -15.78
C ILE A 210 -1.47 15.48 -16.17
N HIS A 211 -1.82 16.73 -15.85
CA HIS A 211 -3.10 17.31 -16.27
C HIS A 211 -3.25 17.30 -17.80
N ALA A 212 -2.22 17.74 -18.53
CA ALA A 212 -2.23 17.72 -19.99
C ALA A 212 -2.40 16.30 -20.57
N GLN A 213 -1.69 15.30 -20.00
CA GLN A 213 -1.85 13.91 -20.42
C GLN A 213 -3.26 13.35 -20.15
N ILE A 214 -3.88 13.72 -19.05
CA ILE A 214 -5.24 13.28 -18.72
C ILE A 214 -6.24 13.88 -19.71
N GLU A 215 -6.14 15.18 -20.01
CA GLU A 215 -7.01 15.86 -20.99
C GLU A 215 -6.82 15.29 -22.40
N GLU A 216 -5.58 15.07 -22.83
CA GLU A 216 -5.27 14.42 -24.10
C GLU A 216 -5.87 13.00 -24.18
N ASN A 217 -5.76 12.22 -23.11
CA ASN A 217 -6.32 10.88 -23.06
C ASN A 217 -7.86 10.88 -23.05
N LYS A 218 -8.50 11.86 -22.40
CA LYS A 218 -9.96 12.02 -22.41
C LYS A 218 -10.49 12.35 -23.82
N SER A 219 -9.72 13.07 -24.63
CA SER A 219 -10.09 13.45 -26.00
C SER A 219 -9.91 12.33 -27.03
N LYS A 220 -9.10 11.31 -26.72
CA LYS A 220 -8.85 10.18 -27.64
C LYS A 220 -10.03 9.21 -27.70
N PRO A 221 -10.37 8.66 -28.89
CA PRO A 221 -11.44 7.66 -29.00
C PRO A 221 -11.10 6.41 -28.18
N LYS A 222 -12.14 5.81 -27.56
CA LYS A 222 -12.01 4.62 -26.69
C LYS A 222 -11.27 3.50 -27.40
N LYS A 223 -10.04 3.15 -26.95
CA LYS A 223 -9.48 1.84 -27.21
C LYS A 223 -9.90 0.91 -26.07
N PRO A 224 -10.70 -0.13 -26.32
CA PRO A 224 -11.03 -1.09 -25.27
C PRO A 224 -9.76 -1.84 -24.85
N GLY A 225 -9.19 -1.49 -23.71
CA GLY A 225 -8.02 -2.15 -23.15
C GLY A 225 -8.39 -3.47 -22.45
N GLY A 226 -7.60 -4.51 -22.63
CA GLY A 226 -7.91 -5.91 -22.34
C GLY A 226 -8.58 -6.25 -21.01
N PHE A 227 -8.12 -5.77 -19.85
CA PHE A 227 -8.69 -6.13 -18.54
C PHE A 227 -9.98 -5.36 -18.22
N SER A 228 -10.03 -4.06 -18.51
CA SER A 228 -11.23 -3.26 -18.24
C SER A 228 -12.39 -3.66 -19.15
N ALA A 229 -12.10 -4.09 -20.40
CA ALA A 229 -13.12 -4.63 -21.31
C ALA A 229 -13.65 -5.99 -20.82
N ARG A 230 -12.81 -6.86 -20.26
CA ARG A 230 -13.25 -8.12 -19.64
C ARG A 230 -14.10 -7.87 -18.39
N LEU A 231 -13.71 -6.93 -17.56
CA LEU A 231 -14.47 -6.58 -16.36
C LEU A 231 -15.83 -5.96 -16.72
N GLN A 232 -15.88 -5.07 -17.70
CA GLN A 232 -17.16 -4.51 -18.19
C GLN A 232 -18.08 -5.62 -18.74
N LYS A 233 -17.57 -6.54 -19.54
CA LYS A 233 -18.35 -7.69 -20.03
C LYS A 233 -18.87 -8.56 -18.87
N ALA A 234 -18.04 -8.85 -17.89
CA ALA A 234 -18.45 -9.64 -16.72
C ALA A 234 -19.55 -8.94 -15.90
N ILE A 235 -19.46 -7.61 -15.75
CA ILE A 235 -20.51 -6.82 -15.08
C ILE A 235 -21.81 -6.81 -15.89
N GLU A 236 -21.75 -6.61 -17.22
CA GLU A 236 -22.92 -6.65 -18.08
C GLU A 236 -23.59 -8.04 -18.10
N GLU A 237 -22.81 -9.10 -18.11
CA GLU A 237 -23.32 -10.48 -18.02
C GLU A 237 -23.99 -10.75 -16.67
N ALA A 238 -23.41 -10.28 -15.57
CA ALA A 238 -24.01 -10.38 -14.24
C ALA A 238 -25.32 -9.58 -14.12
N GLU A 239 -25.42 -8.41 -14.76
CA GLU A 239 -26.66 -7.62 -14.81
C GLU A 239 -27.75 -8.31 -15.66
N LYS A 240 -27.37 -8.90 -16.79
CA LYS A 240 -28.31 -9.67 -17.63
C LYS A 240 -28.86 -10.88 -16.87
N GLN A 241 -28.02 -11.59 -16.14
CA GLN A 241 -28.46 -12.73 -15.30
C GLN A 241 -29.38 -12.28 -14.17
N LYS A 242 -29.09 -11.14 -13.49
CA LYS A 242 -29.98 -10.59 -12.47
C LYS A 242 -31.34 -10.15 -13.02
N LYS A 243 -31.39 -9.63 -14.24
CA LYS A 243 -32.65 -9.25 -14.91
C LYS A 243 -33.42 -10.48 -15.40
N ALA A 244 -32.74 -11.54 -15.83
CA ALA A 244 -33.38 -12.79 -16.27
C ALA A 244 -33.94 -13.61 -15.09
N GLY A 245 -33.27 -13.61 -13.94
CA GLY A 245 -33.75 -14.29 -12.73
C GLY A 245 -34.85 -13.56 -11.93
N ARG A 246 -35.29 -12.38 -12.39
CA ARG A 246 -36.40 -11.61 -11.80
C ARG A 246 -37.70 -11.68 -12.61
N ARG A 247 -37.76 -12.52 -13.63
CA ARG A 247 -38.95 -12.91 -14.36
C ARG A 247 -39.32 -14.35 -13.96
#